data_2c979802558f26c4a5eacfca3792e242
#
_entry.id   2c979802558f26c4a5eacfca3792e242
#
_cell.length_a   1.000
_cell.length_b   1.000
_cell.length_c   1.000
_cell.angle_alpha   90.00
_cell.angle_beta   90.00
_cell.angle_gamma   90.00
#
_symmetry.space_group_name_H-M   'P 1'
#
loop_
_entity.id
_entity.type
_entity.pdbx_description
1 polymer ?
#
loop_
_entity_poly.entity_id
_entity_poly.type
_entity_poly.pdbx_seq_one_letter_code
_entity_poly.pdbx_strand_id
1 'polypeptide(L)'
;MQFEIDNKKAIANRGNLFRLKQVMRRAEAGEPVKVGFIGGSITMGCLATEPELCYAYEWWQEKFPKTEVSYINAGIGATTSQFAAARVEKDLLDQKPDVVFVEFSVNDDANEFFMETYESLIRKIYTFDQNTAIIIINCVRYDDGGSAEVWHAKVARYYELPQI
;
A
#
# COMPACT_ATOMS: atom_id res chain seq x y z
N MET A 1 25.46 -7.14 -14.74
CA MET A 1 25.77 -7.00 -13.30
C MET A 1 24.55 -7.52 -12.57
N GLN A 2 24.68 -8.63 -11.84
CA GLN A 2 23.54 -9.22 -11.13
C GLN A 2 23.53 -8.59 -9.73
N PHE A 3 22.52 -7.79 -9.42
CA PHE A 3 22.35 -7.22 -8.09
C PHE A 3 21.71 -8.25 -7.17
N GLU A 4 22.35 -8.55 -6.07
CA GLU A 4 21.74 -9.37 -5.02
C GLU A 4 20.80 -8.48 -4.20
N ILE A 5 19.51 -8.80 -4.23
CA ILE A 5 18.49 -8.03 -3.48
C ILE A 5 18.49 -8.54 -2.03
N ASP A 6 18.85 -7.66 -1.10
CA ASP A 6 18.75 -7.94 0.32
C ASP A 6 17.32 -7.58 0.83
N ASN A 7 16.43 -8.55 0.79
CA ASN A 7 15.03 -8.38 1.20
C ASN A 7 14.87 -7.90 2.68
N LYS A 8 15.90 -8.05 3.51
CA LYS A 8 15.85 -7.55 4.90
C LYS A 8 16.01 -6.04 4.95
N LYS A 9 16.76 -5.48 4.00
CA LYS A 9 16.94 -4.01 3.89
C LYS A 9 15.74 -3.31 3.27
N ALA A 10 14.90 -4.04 2.52
CA ALA A 10 13.67 -3.49 1.98
C ALA A 10 12.60 -3.21 3.03
N ILE A 11 12.74 -3.76 4.25
CA ILE A 11 11.77 -3.53 5.33
C ILE A 11 12.21 -2.31 6.14
N ALA A 12 11.59 -1.15 5.86
CA ALA A 12 11.87 0.09 6.58
C ALA A 12 11.22 0.10 7.98
N ASN A 13 10.04 -0.47 8.13
CA ASN A 13 9.37 -0.67 9.42
C ASN A 13 8.60 -1.99 9.41
N ARG A 14 8.86 -2.85 10.39
CA ARG A 14 8.13 -4.13 10.49
C ARG A 14 6.69 -3.94 10.97
N GLY A 15 6.45 -2.94 11.80
CA GLY A 15 5.13 -2.64 12.35
C GLY A 15 4.46 -3.79 13.08
N ASN A 16 3.17 -3.62 13.32
CA ASN A 16 2.29 -4.64 13.89
C ASN A 16 1.61 -5.44 12.77
N LEU A 17 2.01 -6.68 12.61
CA LEU A 17 1.48 -7.57 11.56
C LEU A 17 0.19 -8.29 11.96
N PHE A 18 -0.45 -7.92 13.08
CA PHE A 18 -1.61 -8.66 13.59
C PHE A 18 -2.74 -8.75 12.56
N ARG A 19 -3.17 -7.60 12.00
CA ARG A 19 -4.25 -7.54 11.00
C ARG A 19 -3.90 -8.34 9.75
N LEU A 20 -2.68 -8.17 9.22
CA LEU A 20 -2.22 -8.92 8.04
C LEU A 20 -2.20 -10.44 8.30
N LYS A 21 -1.74 -10.87 9.47
CA LYS A 21 -1.76 -12.30 9.84
C LYS A 21 -3.19 -12.86 9.93
N GLN A 22 -4.16 -12.06 10.36
CA GLN A 22 -5.55 -12.49 10.38
C GLN A 22 -6.09 -12.69 8.96
N VAL A 23 -5.80 -11.76 8.05
CA VAL A 23 -6.18 -11.91 6.63
C VAL A 23 -5.52 -13.15 6.02
N MET A 24 -4.22 -13.35 6.26
CA MET A 24 -3.50 -14.54 5.77
C MET A 24 -4.09 -15.86 6.30
N ARG A 25 -4.50 -15.91 7.58
CA ARG A 25 -5.15 -17.11 8.15
C ARG A 25 -6.50 -17.39 7.49
N ARG A 26 -7.29 -16.35 7.19
CA ARG A 26 -8.54 -16.49 6.44
C ARG A 26 -8.28 -17.03 5.04
N ALA A 27 -7.26 -16.50 4.37
CA ALA A 27 -6.83 -17.00 3.08
C ALA A 27 -6.36 -18.48 3.15
N GLU A 28 -5.60 -18.88 4.17
CA GLU A 28 -5.22 -20.28 4.39
C GLU A 28 -6.44 -21.20 4.58
N ALA A 29 -7.50 -20.69 5.17
CA ALA A 29 -8.78 -21.38 5.33
C ALA A 29 -9.63 -21.43 4.05
N GLY A 30 -9.22 -20.75 2.97
CA GLY A 30 -9.94 -20.66 1.69
C GLY A 30 -11.05 -19.61 1.67
N GLU A 31 -11.08 -18.69 2.64
CA GLU A 31 -12.00 -17.57 2.63
C GLU A 31 -11.58 -16.53 1.59
N PRO A 32 -12.53 -15.86 0.90
CA PRO A 32 -12.19 -14.84 -0.08
C PRO A 32 -11.44 -13.67 0.54
N VAL A 33 -10.49 -13.11 -0.22
CA VAL A 33 -9.67 -11.97 0.18
C VAL A 33 -9.73 -10.88 -0.88
N LYS A 34 -9.90 -9.64 -0.44
CA LYS A 34 -9.92 -8.47 -1.31
C LYS A 34 -8.73 -7.57 -1.00
N VAL A 35 -7.88 -7.36 -2.01
CA VAL A 35 -6.66 -6.57 -1.90
C VAL A 35 -6.85 -5.24 -2.62
N GLY A 36 -6.73 -4.15 -1.89
CA GLY A 36 -6.86 -2.80 -2.41
C GLY A 36 -5.52 -2.08 -2.55
N PHE A 37 -5.42 -1.23 -3.55
CA PHE A 37 -4.26 -0.40 -3.81
C PHE A 37 -4.70 1.04 -4.01
N ILE A 38 -4.03 1.98 -3.36
CA ILE A 38 -4.23 3.41 -3.54
C ILE A 38 -2.89 4.13 -3.66
N GLY A 39 -2.75 4.92 -4.72
CA GLY A 39 -1.48 5.57 -5.03
C GLY A 39 -1.54 6.45 -6.26
N GLY A 40 -0.38 6.82 -6.74
CA GLY A 40 -0.16 7.63 -7.94
C GLY A 40 -0.10 6.80 -9.23
N SER A 41 0.74 7.26 -10.17
CA SER A 41 0.94 6.63 -11.48
C SER A 41 1.60 5.24 -11.40
N ILE A 42 2.44 5.00 -10.40
CA ILE A 42 3.06 3.71 -10.16
C ILE A 42 1.97 2.68 -9.84
N THR A 43 1.12 2.99 -8.87
CA THR A 43 -0.02 2.15 -8.48
C THR A 43 -1.02 1.96 -9.64
N MET A 44 -1.28 3.01 -10.41
CA MET A 44 -2.14 2.92 -11.60
C MET A 44 -1.58 1.95 -12.66
N GLY A 45 -0.26 1.74 -12.67
CA GLY A 45 0.43 0.91 -13.68
C GLY A 45 0.72 1.68 -14.97
N CYS A 46 0.91 3.00 -14.90
CA CYS A 46 1.24 3.83 -16.06
C CYS A 46 2.56 3.41 -16.68
N LEU A 47 2.55 3.15 -17.99
CA LEU A 47 3.71 2.70 -18.79
C LEU A 47 4.31 1.34 -18.39
N ALA A 48 3.70 0.62 -17.48
CA ALA A 48 4.11 -0.75 -17.18
C ALA A 48 3.52 -1.72 -18.21
N THR A 49 4.33 -2.62 -18.73
CA THR A 49 3.88 -3.72 -19.57
C THR A 49 3.02 -4.69 -18.76
N GLU A 50 3.37 -4.85 -17.48
CA GLU A 50 2.57 -5.55 -16.48
C GLU A 50 2.56 -4.71 -15.20
N PRO A 51 1.39 -4.25 -14.72
CA PRO A 51 1.30 -3.46 -13.51
C PRO A 51 1.83 -4.25 -12.29
N GLU A 52 2.45 -3.57 -11.32
CA GLU A 52 2.91 -4.20 -10.06
C GLU A 52 1.80 -4.98 -9.35
N LEU A 53 0.56 -4.62 -9.60
CA LEU A 53 -0.63 -5.34 -9.13
C LEU A 53 -0.66 -6.79 -9.58
N CYS A 54 -0.13 -7.10 -10.78
CA CYS A 54 -0.08 -8.46 -11.29
C CYS A 54 0.80 -9.34 -10.42
N TYR A 55 1.97 -8.85 -9.99
CA TYR A 55 2.86 -9.61 -9.12
C TYR A 55 2.28 -9.85 -7.72
N ALA A 56 1.60 -8.87 -7.16
CA ALA A 56 0.91 -9.04 -5.88
C ALA A 56 -0.21 -10.09 -5.99
N TYR A 57 -0.94 -10.09 -7.11
CA TYR A 57 -1.96 -11.09 -7.39
C TYR A 57 -1.38 -12.48 -7.56
N GLU A 58 -0.43 -12.63 -8.43
CA GLU A 58 0.25 -13.90 -8.65
C GLU A 58 0.74 -14.47 -7.33
N TRP A 59 1.38 -13.64 -6.51
CA TRP A 59 1.84 -14.04 -5.18
C TRP A 59 0.70 -14.54 -4.28
N TRP A 60 -0.44 -13.83 -4.23
CA TRP A 60 -1.58 -14.26 -3.42
C TRP A 60 -2.19 -15.55 -3.96
N GLN A 61 -2.33 -15.73 -5.27
CA GLN A 61 -2.85 -16.93 -5.90
C GLN A 61 -1.93 -18.14 -5.66
N GLU A 62 -0.62 -17.97 -5.83
CA GLU A 62 0.36 -19.02 -5.58
C GLU A 62 0.41 -19.41 -4.11
N LYS A 63 0.41 -18.43 -3.22
CA LYS A 63 0.50 -18.64 -1.77
C LYS A 63 -0.75 -19.27 -1.19
N PHE A 64 -1.93 -18.88 -1.70
CA PHE A 64 -3.23 -19.31 -1.19
C PHE A 64 -4.13 -19.86 -2.32
N PRO A 65 -3.80 -21.03 -2.89
CA PRO A 65 -4.45 -21.53 -4.11
C PRO A 65 -5.92 -21.92 -3.92
N LYS A 66 -6.41 -21.96 -2.68
CA LYS A 66 -7.82 -22.25 -2.36
C LYS A 66 -8.65 -20.99 -2.16
N THR A 67 -8.03 -19.82 -2.21
CA THR A 67 -8.66 -18.53 -1.91
C THR A 67 -9.03 -17.82 -3.20
N GLU A 68 -10.26 -17.33 -3.26
CA GLU A 68 -10.64 -16.36 -4.28
C GLU A 68 -10.07 -15.00 -3.89
N VAL A 69 -9.16 -14.48 -4.71
CA VAL A 69 -8.55 -13.16 -4.52
C VAL A 69 -9.11 -12.19 -5.53
N SER A 70 -9.60 -11.06 -5.06
CA SER A 70 -10.07 -9.95 -5.89
C SER A 70 -9.30 -8.67 -5.59
N TYR A 71 -9.27 -7.73 -6.55
CA TYR A 71 -8.53 -6.47 -6.39
C TYR A 71 -9.34 -5.24 -6.64
N ILE A 72 -8.88 -4.17 -5.98
CA ILE A 72 -9.30 -2.81 -6.24
C ILE A 72 -8.05 -2.00 -6.57
N ASN A 73 -7.96 -1.47 -7.78
CA ASN A 73 -6.93 -0.50 -8.13
C ASN A 73 -7.51 0.91 -8.09
N ALA A 74 -7.20 1.65 -7.04
CA ALA A 74 -7.54 3.06 -6.86
C ALA A 74 -6.32 3.99 -7.14
N GLY A 75 -5.38 3.57 -7.98
CA GLY A 75 -4.28 4.41 -8.48
C GLY A 75 -4.77 5.44 -9.49
N ILE A 76 -4.36 6.71 -9.33
CA ILE A 76 -4.63 7.78 -10.30
C ILE A 76 -3.33 8.55 -10.54
N GLY A 77 -2.89 8.59 -11.81
CA GLY A 77 -1.66 9.26 -12.20
C GLY A 77 -1.61 10.75 -11.84
N ALA A 78 -0.43 11.24 -11.49
CA ALA A 78 -0.17 12.64 -11.14
C ALA A 78 -1.01 13.16 -9.97
N THR A 79 -1.36 12.30 -9.00
CA THR A 79 -2.08 12.68 -7.78
C THR A 79 -1.25 12.44 -6.53
N THR A 80 -1.61 13.12 -5.46
CA THR A 80 -0.95 13.11 -4.16
C THR A 80 -1.84 12.51 -3.07
N SER A 81 -1.28 12.28 -1.89
CA SER A 81 -2.02 11.83 -0.71
C SER A 81 -3.17 12.77 -0.32
N GLN A 82 -3.04 14.08 -0.58
CA GLN A 82 -4.10 15.06 -0.35
C GLN A 82 -5.38 14.71 -1.15
N PHE A 83 -5.22 14.46 -2.43
CA PHE A 83 -6.35 14.07 -3.29
C PHE A 83 -6.87 12.68 -2.93
N ALA A 84 -5.97 11.75 -2.61
CA ALA A 84 -6.34 10.41 -2.16
C ALA A 84 -7.18 10.43 -0.88
N ALA A 85 -6.85 11.29 0.09
CA ALA A 85 -7.63 11.43 1.31
C ALA A 85 -9.08 11.88 1.07
N ALA A 86 -9.34 12.64 -0.01
CA ALA A 86 -10.67 13.07 -0.36
C ALA A 86 -11.53 11.96 -1.02
N ARG A 87 -10.89 11.01 -1.73
CA ARG A 87 -11.59 10.01 -2.56
C ARG A 87 -11.53 8.58 -2.02
N VAL A 88 -10.70 8.30 -1.02
CA VAL A 88 -10.43 6.93 -0.54
C VAL A 88 -11.67 6.15 -0.14
N GLU A 89 -12.66 6.80 0.46
CA GLU A 89 -13.89 6.14 0.86
C GLU A 89 -14.62 5.56 -0.35
N LYS A 90 -14.90 6.39 -1.35
CA LYS A 90 -15.65 6.00 -2.55
C LYS A 90 -14.87 5.05 -3.46
N ASP A 91 -13.58 5.32 -3.67
CA ASP A 91 -12.80 4.61 -4.68
C ASP A 91 -12.25 3.28 -4.16
N LEU A 92 -12.14 3.13 -2.84
CA LEU A 92 -11.50 1.98 -2.21
C LEU A 92 -12.32 1.37 -1.07
N LEU A 93 -12.67 2.16 -0.04
CA LEU A 93 -13.16 1.61 1.23
C LEU A 93 -14.60 1.09 1.12
N ASP A 94 -15.46 1.69 0.29
CA ASP A 94 -16.83 1.20 0.03
C ASP A 94 -16.83 -0.24 -0.49
N GLN A 95 -15.72 -0.69 -1.08
CA GLN A 95 -15.56 -2.06 -1.56
C GLN A 95 -15.04 -3.04 -0.48
N LYS A 96 -14.77 -2.53 0.74
CA LYS A 96 -14.35 -3.29 1.93
C LYS A 96 -13.12 -4.17 1.67
N PRO A 97 -11.93 -3.58 1.39
CA PRO A 97 -10.70 -4.33 1.23
C PRO A 97 -10.23 -4.95 2.55
N ASP A 98 -9.69 -6.15 2.49
CA ASP A 98 -9.06 -6.83 3.63
C ASP A 98 -7.61 -6.36 3.84
N VAL A 99 -6.92 -6.04 2.74
CA VAL A 99 -5.55 -5.49 2.74
C VAL A 99 -5.50 -4.27 1.85
N VAL A 100 -4.84 -3.20 2.29
CA VAL A 100 -4.63 -1.99 1.51
C VAL A 100 -3.14 -1.68 1.42
N PHE A 101 -2.64 -1.56 0.19
CA PHE A 101 -1.32 -1.01 -0.11
C PHE A 101 -1.44 0.48 -0.43
N VAL A 102 -0.56 1.29 0.18
CA VAL A 102 -0.57 2.75 0.03
C VAL A 102 0.79 3.24 -0.47
N GLU A 103 0.82 3.92 -1.63
CA GLU A 103 2.03 4.45 -2.25
C GLU A 103 1.81 5.90 -2.74
N PHE A 104 2.52 6.86 -2.18
CA PHE A 104 2.57 8.26 -2.61
C PHE A 104 3.96 8.89 -2.42
N SER A 105 4.96 8.11 -2.12
CA SER A 105 6.27 8.62 -1.69
C SER A 105 7.01 9.41 -2.78
N VAL A 106 6.71 9.14 -4.06
CA VAL A 106 7.28 9.89 -5.20
C VAL A 106 6.40 11.05 -5.67
N ASN A 107 5.16 11.12 -5.19
CA ASN A 107 4.19 12.13 -5.60
C ASN A 107 4.05 13.26 -4.57
N ASP A 108 4.19 12.93 -3.30
CA ASP A 108 4.15 13.90 -2.20
C ASP A 108 5.49 14.61 -2.08
N ASP A 109 5.47 15.89 -1.76
CA ASP A 109 6.70 16.60 -1.38
C ASP A 109 7.11 16.22 0.04
N ALA A 110 8.42 16.23 0.29
CA ALA A 110 8.99 15.91 1.58
C ALA A 110 8.84 17.08 2.57
N ASN A 111 7.62 17.35 3.03
CA ASN A 111 7.29 18.44 3.96
C ASN A 111 6.15 18.07 4.92
N GLU A 112 5.87 18.95 5.88
CA GLU A 112 4.88 18.74 6.93
C GLU A 112 3.44 18.67 6.38
N PHE A 113 3.11 19.50 5.39
CA PHE A 113 1.79 19.50 4.78
C PHE A 113 1.45 18.14 4.19
N PHE A 114 2.36 17.54 3.42
CA PHE A 114 2.13 16.21 2.85
C PHE A 114 2.20 15.09 3.90
N MET A 115 2.94 15.25 4.98
CA MET A 115 2.85 14.34 6.11
C MET A 115 1.45 14.34 6.74
N GLU A 116 0.84 15.53 6.92
CA GLU A 116 -0.51 15.66 7.47
C GLU A 116 -1.58 15.07 6.54
N THR A 117 -1.47 15.32 5.22
CA THR A 117 -2.41 14.77 4.25
C THR A 117 -2.28 13.25 4.13
N TYR A 118 -1.05 12.74 4.18
CA TYR A 118 -0.78 11.30 4.20
C TYR A 118 -1.31 10.66 5.49
N GLU A 119 -1.11 11.28 6.63
CA GLU A 119 -1.66 10.83 7.91
C GLU A 119 -3.20 10.79 7.86
N SER A 120 -3.83 11.81 7.28
CA SER A 120 -5.29 11.85 7.12
C SER A 120 -5.81 10.69 6.26
N LEU A 121 -5.09 10.35 5.19
CA LEU A 121 -5.40 9.18 4.36
C LEU A 121 -5.28 7.88 5.17
N ILE A 122 -4.15 7.69 5.85
CA ILE A 122 -3.89 6.49 6.67
C ILE A 122 -4.94 6.36 7.77
N ARG A 123 -5.25 7.44 8.48
CA ARG A 123 -6.26 7.45 9.55
C ARG A 123 -7.64 7.04 9.03
N LYS A 124 -8.06 7.56 7.87
CA LYS A 124 -9.34 7.16 7.26
C LYS A 124 -9.40 5.66 7.00
N ILE A 125 -8.36 5.08 6.40
CA ILE A 125 -8.30 3.63 6.16
C ILE A 125 -8.27 2.87 7.49
N TYR A 126 -7.44 3.31 8.43
CA TYR A 126 -7.23 2.65 9.72
C TYR A 126 -8.48 2.59 10.59
N THR A 127 -9.32 3.64 10.54
CA THR A 127 -10.54 3.77 11.35
C THR A 127 -11.78 3.24 10.65
N PHE A 128 -11.76 3.04 9.34
CA PHE A 128 -12.88 2.54 8.56
C PHE A 128 -13.25 1.10 8.97
N ASP A 129 -12.27 0.21 8.99
CA ASP A 129 -12.43 -1.15 9.49
C ASP A 129 -11.17 -1.57 10.26
N GLN A 130 -11.37 -2.00 11.52
CA GLN A 130 -10.28 -2.46 12.39
C GLN A 130 -9.64 -3.77 11.91
N ASN A 131 -10.25 -4.48 10.97
CA ASN A 131 -9.73 -5.72 10.40
C ASN A 131 -8.90 -5.48 9.13
N THR A 132 -9.03 -4.33 8.48
CA THR A 132 -8.26 -3.99 7.27
C THR A 132 -6.78 -3.84 7.63
N ALA A 133 -5.92 -4.65 6.99
CA ALA A 133 -4.48 -4.51 7.09
C ALA A 133 -3.99 -3.40 6.15
N ILE A 134 -3.03 -2.60 6.60
CA ILE A 134 -2.41 -1.53 5.80
C ILE A 134 -0.93 -1.85 5.63
N ILE A 135 -0.42 -1.73 4.41
CA ILE A 135 0.99 -1.87 4.06
C ILE A 135 1.41 -0.60 3.31
N ILE A 136 2.44 0.06 3.79
CA ILE A 136 3.01 1.23 3.13
C ILE A 136 4.12 0.79 2.20
N ILE A 137 4.06 1.26 0.96
CA ILE A 137 5.10 1.07 -0.04
C ILE A 137 5.82 2.41 -0.24
N ASN A 138 7.15 2.39 -0.21
CA ASN A 138 7.96 3.53 -0.58
C ASN A 138 8.68 3.28 -1.88
N CYS A 139 8.57 4.25 -2.76
CA CYS A 139 9.31 4.33 -4.00
C CYS A 139 10.26 5.54 -3.94
N VAL A 140 11.27 5.53 -4.78
CA VAL A 140 12.24 6.60 -4.94
C VAL A 140 12.24 7.01 -6.39
N ARG A 141 12.25 8.31 -6.67
CA ARG A 141 12.41 8.80 -8.04
C ARG A 141 13.79 8.41 -8.57
N TYR A 142 13.80 7.85 -9.75
CA TYR A 142 15.04 7.29 -10.33
C TYR A 142 16.04 8.36 -10.77
N ASP A 143 15.53 9.54 -11.13
CA ASP A 143 16.32 10.64 -11.69
C ASP A 143 17.09 11.43 -10.63
N ASP A 144 16.48 11.70 -9.49
CA ASP A 144 17.05 12.56 -8.45
C ASP A 144 17.08 11.93 -7.04
N GLY A 145 16.55 10.71 -6.89
CA GLY A 145 16.45 10.04 -5.60
C GLY A 145 15.39 10.65 -4.66
N GLY A 146 14.52 11.52 -5.18
CA GLY A 146 13.49 12.19 -4.38
C GLY A 146 12.42 11.24 -3.88
N SER A 147 12.06 11.40 -2.59
CA SER A 147 11.01 10.61 -1.94
C SER A 147 10.52 11.33 -0.69
N ALA A 148 9.23 11.22 -0.39
CA ALA A 148 8.66 11.64 0.88
C ALA A 148 8.77 10.55 1.98
N GLU A 149 9.55 9.49 1.74
CA GLU A 149 9.68 8.33 2.63
C GLU A 149 9.90 8.70 4.10
N VAL A 150 10.80 9.64 4.38
CA VAL A 150 11.14 10.06 5.76
C VAL A 150 9.92 10.61 6.49
N TRP A 151 9.02 11.29 5.78
CA TRP A 151 7.79 11.85 6.35
C TRP A 151 6.72 10.77 6.50
N HIS A 152 6.55 9.93 5.50
CA HIS A 152 5.64 8.79 5.55
C HIS A 152 6.04 7.78 6.65
N ALA A 153 7.35 7.61 6.89
CA ALA A 153 7.85 6.75 7.96
C ALA A 153 7.46 7.21 9.38
N LYS A 154 7.28 8.53 9.60
CA LYS A 154 6.75 9.04 10.88
C LYS A 154 5.32 8.54 11.10
N VAL A 155 4.48 8.61 10.06
CA VAL A 155 3.11 8.13 10.09
C VAL A 155 3.07 6.61 10.26
N ALA A 156 3.89 5.86 9.49
CA ALA A 156 3.99 4.41 9.61
C ALA A 156 4.33 3.96 11.03
N ARG A 157 5.29 4.62 11.68
CA ARG A 157 5.69 4.30 13.06
C ARG A 157 4.61 4.65 14.07
N TYR A 158 3.93 5.80 13.89
CA TYR A 158 2.85 6.21 14.79
C TYR A 158 1.70 5.21 14.82
N TYR A 159 1.30 4.69 13.66
CA TYR A 159 0.24 3.69 13.52
C TYR A 159 0.73 2.24 13.58
N GLU A 160 2.02 2.02 13.87
CA GLU A 160 2.66 0.69 13.89
C GLU A 160 2.42 -0.11 12.59
N LEU A 161 2.46 0.56 11.42
CA LEU A 161 2.20 -0.08 10.13
C LEU A 161 3.47 -0.67 9.51
N PRO A 162 3.40 -1.83 8.84
CA PRO A 162 4.49 -2.34 8.03
C PRO A 162 4.77 -1.38 6.86
N GLN A 163 6.07 -1.14 6.61
CA GLN A 163 6.56 -0.24 5.58
C GLN A 163 7.75 -0.91 4.86
N ILE A 164 7.67 -0.98 3.54
CA ILE A 164 8.67 -1.55 2.63
C ILE A 164 9.10 -0.54 1.58
#